data_6b98df5fee5fd8220ec098f6adef5471
#
_entry.id   6b98df5fee5fd8220ec098f6adef5471
#
_cell.length_a   1.000
_cell.length_b   1.000
_cell.length_c   1.000
_cell.angle_alpha   90.00
_cell.angle_beta   90.00
_cell.angle_gamma   90.00
#
_symmetry.space_group_name_H-M   'P 1'
#
loop_
_entity.id
_entity.type
_entity.pdbx_description
1 polymer ?
#
loop_
_entity_poly.entity_id
_entity_poly.type
_entity_poly.pdbx_seq_one_letter_code
_entity_poly.pdbx_strand_id
1 'polypeptide(L)'
;MEVIAEIRRRHLVSGESISSIARDLKLSRPTVRKHLQTESEAVYLRSHQPAPKLGDFQSVLESWLATERHLPKAQRRTAQRLFEGLQAEGYRGAYDSVQRFVKQWKSAQTRPTIKEAFVPLVFAPGDACQFDWSQEHVEIAGVALTIKVAHFRLAYSRQMFVAAYPCETQEMVLDAHNRAFAFFGGVPNRLIYDNLKTVVDTILVGKDRHFNRRFMALANHYLFEPVACTPASGWEKGQIENQVGNVREWLFTPKARFESFAALNDWLANRCRELAERKHPVEPTRTIADCFLQEGPSLRVITSPFDGYVEQMMRVSSTCLVRVERNRYSVPADFAGKVVSVRLYADKVRVVAESKVIADHERRFGRDQLICDPWHYLPVLEKKPGSLRNGAPFVEWDLPVPIQLVRDRVLKQPKGDRAFVEMLLAAREVGLEALQVACELTLDGGVITAPVVMNELRRITAPPRPCAISLPDQLRLQVEPQADCSRYDRLRGGQYVH
;
A
#
# COMPACT_ATOMS: atom_id res chain seq x y z
N MET A 1 -3.37 -45.02 -40.42
CA MET A 1 -2.28 -46.01 -40.28
C MET A 1 -2.68 -47.41 -40.80
N GLU A 2 -3.82 -47.97 -40.39
CA GLU A 2 -4.29 -49.30 -40.81
C GLU A 2 -4.41 -49.46 -42.32
N VAL A 3 -5.00 -48.50 -43.04
CA VAL A 3 -5.18 -48.56 -44.51
C VAL A 3 -3.85 -48.59 -45.25
N ILE A 4 -2.84 -47.84 -44.80
CA ILE A 4 -1.50 -47.85 -45.44
C ILE A 4 -0.81 -49.17 -45.24
N ALA A 5 -0.86 -49.71 -44.02
CA ALA A 5 -0.31 -51.03 -43.71
C ALA A 5 -1.03 -52.15 -44.48
N GLU A 6 -2.34 -52.06 -44.68
CA GLU A 6 -3.12 -53.01 -45.47
C GLU A 6 -2.76 -52.95 -46.95
N ILE A 7 -2.68 -51.74 -47.55
CA ILE A 7 -2.23 -51.60 -48.96
C ILE A 7 -0.87 -52.23 -49.17
N ARG A 8 0.10 -52.01 -48.29
CA ARG A 8 1.46 -52.54 -48.38
C ARG A 8 1.47 -54.04 -48.22
N ARG A 9 0.73 -54.60 -47.26
CA ARG A 9 0.64 -56.08 -47.04
C ARG A 9 0.02 -56.79 -48.22
N ARG A 10 -1.13 -56.25 -48.74
CA ARG A 10 -1.82 -56.85 -49.89
C ARG A 10 -0.96 -56.83 -51.17
N HIS A 11 -0.21 -55.77 -51.42
CA HIS A 11 0.64 -55.67 -52.60
C HIS A 11 1.97 -56.40 -52.43
N LEU A 12 2.71 -56.13 -51.31
CA LEU A 12 4.07 -56.61 -51.14
C LEU A 12 4.16 -58.06 -50.64
N VAL A 13 3.15 -58.51 -49.87
CA VAL A 13 3.12 -59.89 -49.32
C VAL A 13 2.19 -60.80 -50.09
N SER A 14 0.98 -60.34 -50.41
CA SER A 14 -0.07 -61.14 -51.08
C SER A 14 -0.04 -61.03 -52.61
N GLY A 15 0.83 -60.19 -53.23
CA GLY A 15 1.00 -60.04 -54.67
C GLY A 15 -0.20 -59.42 -55.41
N GLU A 16 -1.14 -58.80 -54.70
CA GLU A 16 -2.36 -58.24 -55.34
C GLU A 16 -2.01 -57.05 -56.25
N SER A 17 -2.81 -56.90 -57.31
CA SER A 17 -2.62 -55.79 -58.24
C SER A 17 -3.10 -54.47 -57.67
N ILE A 18 -2.39 -53.40 -58.00
CA ILE A 18 -2.77 -52.01 -57.62
C ILE A 18 -4.21 -51.67 -57.99
N SER A 19 -4.70 -52.22 -59.10
CA SER A 19 -6.07 -52.00 -59.59
C SER A 19 -7.11 -52.72 -58.72
N SER A 20 -6.81 -53.92 -58.19
CA SER A 20 -7.67 -54.67 -57.28
C SER A 20 -7.77 -53.91 -55.95
N ILE A 21 -6.64 -53.57 -55.34
CA ILE A 21 -6.54 -52.86 -54.07
C ILE A 21 -7.25 -51.50 -54.14
N ALA A 22 -7.04 -50.78 -55.26
CA ALA A 22 -7.70 -49.46 -55.45
C ALA A 22 -9.24 -49.58 -55.52
N ARG A 23 -9.78 -50.65 -56.15
CA ARG A 23 -11.21 -50.89 -56.26
C ARG A 23 -11.78 -51.31 -54.91
N ASP A 24 -11.20 -52.22 -54.23
CA ASP A 24 -11.68 -52.76 -52.96
C ASP A 24 -11.65 -51.74 -51.84
N LEU A 25 -10.58 -50.95 -51.73
CA LEU A 25 -10.43 -49.91 -50.72
C LEU A 25 -11.07 -48.58 -51.13
N LYS A 26 -11.70 -48.52 -52.32
CA LYS A 26 -12.30 -47.29 -52.89
C LYS A 26 -11.33 -46.12 -52.95
N LEU A 27 -10.08 -46.38 -53.29
CA LEU A 27 -9.02 -45.41 -53.40
C LEU A 27 -8.60 -45.20 -54.87
N SER A 28 -8.01 -44.04 -55.19
CA SER A 28 -7.45 -43.84 -56.52
C SER A 28 -6.14 -44.64 -56.68
N ARG A 29 -5.88 -45.17 -57.93
CA ARG A 29 -4.62 -45.88 -58.24
C ARG A 29 -3.36 -45.06 -57.93
N PRO A 30 -3.32 -43.71 -58.18
CA PRO A 30 -2.22 -42.86 -57.77
C PRO A 30 -2.01 -42.85 -56.25
N THR A 31 -3.09 -42.85 -55.44
CA THR A 31 -3.04 -42.89 -53.97
C THR A 31 -2.39 -44.20 -53.49
N VAL A 32 -2.81 -45.35 -54.07
CA VAL A 32 -2.21 -46.68 -53.75
C VAL A 32 -0.73 -46.71 -54.11
N ARG A 33 -0.30 -46.22 -55.29
CA ARG A 33 1.10 -46.13 -55.66
C ARG A 33 1.90 -45.25 -54.72
N LYS A 34 1.37 -44.09 -54.33
CA LYS A 34 2.02 -43.19 -53.38
C LYS A 34 2.30 -43.88 -52.06
N HIS A 35 1.35 -44.64 -51.51
CA HIS A 35 1.52 -45.34 -50.23
C HIS A 35 2.41 -46.58 -50.30
N LEU A 36 2.61 -47.17 -51.51
CA LEU A 36 3.58 -48.23 -51.73
C LEU A 36 5.02 -47.70 -51.80
N GLN A 37 5.22 -46.50 -52.34
CA GLN A 37 6.52 -45.86 -52.52
C GLN A 37 7.07 -45.15 -51.29
N THR A 38 6.18 -44.79 -50.32
CA THR A 38 6.57 -44.04 -49.15
C THR A 38 6.96 -44.98 -48.00
N GLU A 39 8.23 -45.02 -47.64
CA GLU A 39 8.76 -45.83 -46.53
C GLU A 39 8.61 -45.18 -45.16
N SER A 40 8.40 -43.88 -45.13
CA SER A 40 8.23 -43.11 -43.88
C SER A 40 6.74 -42.94 -43.49
N GLU A 41 6.48 -42.84 -42.22
CA GLU A 41 5.15 -42.48 -41.70
C GLU A 41 4.71 -41.15 -42.31
N ALA A 42 3.50 -41.11 -42.83
CA ALA A 42 2.92 -39.89 -43.37
C ALA A 42 2.63 -38.92 -42.24
N VAL A 43 3.55 -38.02 -41.95
CA VAL A 43 3.34 -36.90 -41.05
C VAL A 43 2.48 -35.87 -41.78
N TYR A 44 1.27 -35.67 -41.29
CA TYR A 44 0.34 -34.69 -41.84
C TYR A 44 0.82 -33.26 -41.43
N LEU A 45 1.59 -32.63 -42.29
CA LEU A 45 2.05 -31.24 -42.13
C LEU A 45 1.02 -30.31 -42.79
N ARG A 46 0.13 -29.75 -41.97
CA ARG A 46 -0.75 -28.66 -42.42
C ARG A 46 0.09 -27.40 -42.54
N SER A 47 0.34 -26.91 -43.75
CA SER A 47 1.07 -25.67 -44.02
C SER A 47 0.28 -24.44 -43.59
N HIS A 48 -1.04 -24.50 -43.48
CA HIS A 48 -1.89 -23.44 -43.02
C HIS A 48 -3.03 -23.97 -42.13
N GLN A 49 -3.11 -23.51 -40.89
CA GLN A 49 -4.19 -23.83 -39.97
C GLN A 49 -5.13 -22.63 -39.87
N PRO A 50 -6.36 -22.71 -40.41
CA PRO A 50 -7.28 -21.59 -40.33
C PRO A 50 -7.62 -21.28 -38.88
N ALA A 51 -7.53 -20.00 -38.48
CA ALA A 51 -7.90 -19.48 -37.15
C ALA A 51 -9.07 -18.48 -37.30
N PRO A 52 -10.30 -18.95 -37.64
CA PRO A 52 -11.40 -18.08 -38.08
C PRO A 52 -11.84 -17.05 -37.03
N LYS A 53 -11.63 -17.29 -35.75
CA LYS A 53 -11.95 -16.36 -34.68
C LYS A 53 -10.78 -15.45 -34.25
N LEU A 54 -9.55 -15.90 -34.41
CA LEU A 54 -8.35 -15.13 -34.06
C LEU A 54 -7.86 -14.25 -35.21
N GLY A 55 -8.24 -14.55 -36.47
CA GLY A 55 -7.76 -13.89 -37.67
C GLY A 55 -7.91 -12.35 -37.60
N ASP A 56 -9.07 -11.88 -37.20
CA ASP A 56 -9.36 -10.44 -37.10
C ASP A 56 -8.54 -9.73 -35.99
N PHE A 57 -8.11 -10.49 -34.97
CA PHE A 57 -7.33 -9.97 -33.83
C PHE A 57 -5.83 -10.29 -33.93
N GLN A 58 -5.41 -10.97 -34.99
CA GLN A 58 -4.02 -11.41 -35.15
C GLN A 58 -3.08 -10.19 -35.26
N SER A 59 -3.46 -9.19 -36.05
CA SER A 59 -2.69 -7.95 -36.23
C SER A 59 -2.52 -7.17 -34.91
N VAL A 60 -3.58 -7.12 -34.09
CA VAL A 60 -3.55 -6.48 -32.76
C VAL A 60 -2.58 -7.23 -31.85
N LEU A 61 -2.66 -8.56 -31.83
CA LEU A 61 -1.80 -9.41 -31.01
C LEU A 61 -0.33 -9.31 -31.44
N GLU A 62 -0.05 -9.29 -32.74
CA GLU A 62 1.29 -9.07 -33.30
C GLU A 62 1.86 -7.70 -32.95
N SER A 63 1.06 -6.67 -33.05
CA SER A 63 1.44 -5.31 -32.65
C SER A 63 1.82 -5.25 -31.15
N TRP A 64 1.01 -5.86 -30.29
CA TRP A 64 1.32 -5.93 -28.86
C TRP A 64 2.61 -6.69 -28.57
N LEU A 65 2.79 -7.87 -29.18
CA LEU A 65 3.99 -8.69 -29.02
C LEU A 65 5.25 -8.00 -29.57
N ALA A 66 5.13 -7.27 -30.69
CA ALA A 66 6.23 -6.51 -31.26
C ALA A 66 6.63 -5.32 -30.38
N THR A 67 5.66 -4.58 -29.87
CA THR A 67 5.90 -3.45 -28.96
C THR A 67 6.56 -3.94 -27.66
N GLU A 68 6.07 -5.03 -27.09
CA GLU A 68 6.59 -5.59 -25.83
C GLU A 68 7.94 -6.30 -26.00
N ARG A 69 8.34 -6.63 -27.22
CA ARG A 69 9.66 -7.23 -27.49
C ARG A 69 10.82 -6.39 -26.98
N HIS A 70 10.68 -5.07 -27.02
CA HIS A 70 11.71 -4.13 -26.56
C HIS A 70 11.72 -3.92 -25.04
N LEU A 71 10.70 -4.40 -24.33
CA LEU A 71 10.63 -4.34 -22.88
C LEU A 71 11.46 -5.46 -22.23
N PRO A 72 11.94 -5.28 -20.99
CA PRO A 72 12.50 -6.35 -20.18
C PRO A 72 11.52 -7.50 -20.04
N LYS A 73 12.01 -8.77 -20.00
CA LYS A 73 11.16 -9.98 -19.91
C LYS A 73 10.12 -9.91 -18.78
N ALA A 74 10.48 -9.27 -17.69
CA ALA A 74 9.61 -9.08 -16.52
C ALA A 74 8.42 -8.12 -16.74
N GLN A 75 8.44 -7.32 -17.80
CA GLN A 75 7.41 -6.33 -18.12
C GLN A 75 6.55 -6.74 -19.33
N ARG A 76 6.77 -7.95 -19.88
CA ARG A 76 6.01 -8.48 -21.01
C ARG A 76 4.81 -9.27 -20.52
N ARG A 77 3.64 -9.06 -21.16
CA ARG A 77 2.43 -9.82 -20.84
C ARG A 77 2.59 -11.31 -21.19
N THR A 78 1.96 -12.18 -20.41
CA THR A 78 1.83 -13.61 -20.75
C THR A 78 0.71 -13.83 -21.77
N ALA A 79 0.60 -15.06 -22.27
CA ALA A 79 -0.50 -15.43 -23.17
C ALA A 79 -1.88 -15.24 -22.51
N GLN A 80 -1.99 -15.48 -21.20
CA GLN A 80 -3.23 -15.30 -20.44
C GLN A 80 -3.61 -13.81 -20.39
N ARG A 81 -2.66 -12.94 -20.09
CA ARG A 81 -2.91 -11.50 -20.02
C ARG A 81 -3.20 -10.88 -21.39
N LEU A 82 -2.57 -11.41 -22.43
CA LEU A 82 -2.87 -11.03 -23.82
C LEU A 82 -4.28 -11.49 -24.21
N PHE A 83 -4.71 -12.68 -23.78
CA PHE A 83 -6.07 -13.18 -24.00
C PHE A 83 -7.11 -12.30 -23.29
N GLU A 84 -6.90 -11.95 -22.01
CA GLU A 84 -7.78 -11.05 -21.25
C GLU A 84 -7.87 -9.67 -21.93
N GLY A 85 -6.76 -9.15 -22.44
CA GLY A 85 -6.73 -7.91 -23.23
C GLY A 85 -7.55 -8.03 -24.53
N LEU A 86 -7.41 -9.13 -25.27
CA LEU A 86 -8.19 -9.36 -26.50
C LEU A 86 -9.69 -9.54 -26.18
N GLN A 87 -10.06 -10.10 -25.03
CA GLN A 87 -11.46 -10.19 -24.61
C GLN A 87 -12.06 -8.79 -24.36
N ALA A 88 -11.29 -7.87 -23.80
CA ALA A 88 -11.71 -6.47 -23.64
C ALA A 88 -11.91 -5.76 -24.99
N GLU A 89 -11.12 -6.13 -26.01
CA GLU A 89 -11.29 -5.66 -27.41
C GLU A 89 -12.39 -6.42 -28.20
N GLY A 90 -13.12 -7.33 -27.53
CA GLY A 90 -14.25 -8.05 -28.14
C GLY A 90 -13.95 -9.45 -28.66
N TYR A 91 -12.78 -10.02 -28.39
CA TYR A 91 -12.44 -11.39 -28.78
C TYR A 91 -13.30 -12.41 -28.01
N ARG A 92 -14.01 -13.28 -28.74
CA ARG A 92 -14.90 -14.35 -28.19
C ARG A 92 -14.38 -15.75 -28.50
N GLY A 93 -13.11 -15.91 -28.80
CA GLY A 93 -12.50 -17.20 -29.08
C GLY A 93 -11.94 -17.88 -27.82
N ALA A 94 -11.37 -19.10 -27.99
CA ALA A 94 -10.76 -19.85 -26.92
C ALA A 94 -9.35 -19.36 -26.61
N TYR A 95 -8.95 -19.45 -25.33
CA TYR A 95 -7.61 -19.15 -24.84
C TYR A 95 -6.51 -19.95 -25.59
N ASP A 96 -6.76 -21.22 -25.86
CA ASP A 96 -5.81 -22.13 -26.55
C ASP A 96 -5.35 -21.60 -27.92
N SER A 97 -6.23 -20.86 -28.62
CA SER A 97 -5.88 -20.27 -29.92
C SER A 97 -4.87 -19.13 -29.75
N VAL A 98 -5.07 -18.28 -28.74
CA VAL A 98 -4.13 -17.20 -28.39
C VAL A 98 -2.81 -17.78 -27.88
N GLN A 99 -2.86 -18.77 -26.98
CA GLN A 99 -1.69 -19.42 -26.43
C GLN A 99 -0.82 -20.08 -27.53
N ARG A 100 -1.43 -20.81 -28.47
CA ARG A 100 -0.72 -21.42 -29.61
C ARG A 100 -0.06 -20.37 -30.47
N PHE A 101 -0.75 -19.29 -30.79
CA PHE A 101 -0.19 -18.21 -31.59
C PHE A 101 1.01 -17.56 -30.90
N VAL A 102 0.87 -17.19 -29.62
CA VAL A 102 1.96 -16.61 -28.80
C VAL A 102 3.15 -17.56 -28.70
N LYS A 103 2.90 -18.86 -28.51
CA LYS A 103 3.95 -19.90 -28.46
C LYS A 103 4.68 -20.01 -29.80
N GLN A 104 3.95 -20.03 -30.91
CA GLN A 104 4.51 -20.08 -32.25
C GLN A 104 5.33 -18.83 -32.56
N TRP A 105 4.81 -17.64 -32.25
CA TRP A 105 5.50 -16.37 -32.42
C TRP A 105 6.80 -16.30 -31.58
N LYS A 106 6.76 -16.78 -30.34
CA LYS A 106 7.95 -16.85 -29.46
C LYS A 106 8.94 -17.93 -29.91
N SER A 107 8.49 -19.09 -30.36
CA SER A 107 9.38 -20.21 -30.79
C SER A 107 10.14 -19.89 -32.08
N ALA A 108 9.59 -19.06 -32.96
CA ALA A 108 10.28 -18.53 -34.12
C ALA A 108 11.53 -17.69 -33.77
N GLN A 109 11.70 -17.35 -32.48
CA GLN A 109 12.74 -16.44 -31.99
C GLN A 109 13.71 -16.99 -30.95
N THR A 110 13.59 -18.25 -30.46
CA THR A 110 14.40 -18.74 -29.31
C THR A 110 14.93 -20.19 -29.43
N ARG A 111 16.16 -20.43 -28.94
CA ARG A 111 16.79 -21.78 -28.79
C ARG A 111 16.39 -22.44 -27.46
N PRO A 112 16.28 -23.79 -27.35
CA PRO A 112 15.76 -24.48 -26.15
C PRO A 112 16.76 -24.64 -25.00
N THR A 113 16.29 -24.52 -23.76
CA THR A 113 17.05 -24.78 -22.52
C THR A 113 16.36 -25.88 -21.66
N ILE A 114 17.15 -26.69 -20.96
CA ILE A 114 16.72 -27.83 -20.14
C ILE A 114 16.17 -27.39 -18.79
N LYS A 115 15.09 -28.00 -18.28
CA LYS A 115 14.45 -27.72 -16.99
C LYS A 115 14.92 -28.70 -15.91
N GLU A 116 15.22 -28.21 -14.71
CA GLU A 116 15.52 -29.02 -13.52
C GLU A 116 14.24 -29.61 -12.89
N ALA A 117 14.36 -30.80 -12.25
CA ALA A 117 13.25 -31.48 -11.58
C ALA A 117 13.22 -31.19 -10.09
N PHE A 118 12.02 -30.98 -9.51
CA PHE A 118 11.80 -30.66 -8.09
C PHE A 118 10.81 -31.62 -7.42
N VAL A 119 10.99 -31.85 -6.11
CA VAL A 119 10.07 -32.64 -5.30
C VAL A 119 8.89 -31.75 -4.84
N PRO A 120 7.63 -32.15 -5.09
CA PRO A 120 6.47 -31.39 -4.62
C PRO A 120 6.42 -31.34 -3.08
N LEU A 121 6.26 -30.14 -2.51
CA LEU A 121 6.06 -29.96 -1.08
C LEU A 121 4.57 -29.92 -0.74
N VAL A 122 4.16 -30.61 0.30
CA VAL A 122 2.81 -30.64 0.85
C VAL A 122 2.84 -30.01 2.24
N PHE A 123 1.90 -29.11 2.52
CA PHE A 123 1.76 -28.40 3.78
C PHE A 123 0.38 -28.66 4.38
N ALA A 124 0.30 -28.77 5.71
CA ALA A 124 -0.96 -28.81 6.42
C ALA A 124 -1.62 -27.40 6.49
N PRO A 125 -2.95 -27.32 6.70
CA PRO A 125 -3.61 -26.04 6.93
C PRO A 125 -2.99 -25.29 8.11
N GLY A 126 -2.72 -24.00 7.94
CA GLY A 126 -2.11 -23.14 8.95
C GLY A 126 -0.65 -23.41 9.30
N ASP A 127 0.00 -24.36 8.60
CA ASP A 127 1.40 -24.73 8.90
C ASP A 127 2.38 -23.61 8.54
N ALA A 128 2.38 -23.14 7.30
CA ALA A 128 3.43 -22.24 6.84
C ALA A 128 2.90 -21.12 5.93
N CYS A 129 3.56 -19.96 6.02
CA CYS A 129 3.45 -18.88 5.07
C CYS A 129 4.85 -18.54 4.53
N GLN A 130 4.94 -18.26 3.25
CA GLN A 130 6.18 -17.80 2.61
C GLN A 130 6.16 -16.29 2.45
N PHE A 131 7.31 -15.65 2.67
CA PHE A 131 7.51 -14.22 2.53
C PHE A 131 8.64 -13.90 1.56
N ASP A 132 8.43 -12.88 0.71
CA ASP A 132 9.46 -12.35 -0.19
C ASP A 132 9.21 -10.88 -0.52
N TRP A 133 10.26 -10.21 -1.04
CA TRP A 133 10.17 -8.87 -1.61
C TRP A 133 10.34 -8.91 -3.12
N SER A 134 9.60 -8.05 -3.81
CA SER A 134 9.89 -7.73 -5.20
C SER A 134 10.08 -6.22 -5.41
N GLN A 135 10.54 -5.87 -6.59
CA GLN A 135 10.67 -4.50 -7.04
C GLN A 135 9.79 -4.30 -8.26
N GLU A 136 8.88 -3.32 -8.19
CA GLU A 136 7.91 -3.04 -9.22
C GLU A 136 7.92 -1.57 -9.63
N HIS A 137 7.40 -1.27 -10.83
CA HIS A 137 7.33 0.08 -11.36
C HIS A 137 5.89 0.55 -11.43
N VAL A 138 5.59 1.67 -10.78
CA VAL A 138 4.25 2.27 -10.73
C VAL A 138 4.34 3.77 -11.00
N GLU A 139 3.18 4.40 -11.17
CA GLU A 139 3.04 5.84 -11.18
C GLU A 139 2.15 6.25 -10.00
N ILE A 140 2.67 7.08 -9.09
CA ILE A 140 1.94 7.60 -7.93
C ILE A 140 1.91 9.11 -8.02
N ALA A 141 0.70 9.71 -7.96
CA ALA A 141 0.48 11.15 -8.12
C ALA A 141 1.18 11.73 -9.37
N GLY A 142 1.15 10.99 -10.50
CA GLY A 142 1.78 11.39 -11.76
C GLY A 142 3.30 11.18 -11.83
N VAL A 143 3.94 10.69 -10.75
CA VAL A 143 5.39 10.44 -10.70
C VAL A 143 5.69 8.95 -10.88
N ALA A 144 6.56 8.63 -11.82
CA ALA A 144 7.03 7.27 -12.03
C ALA A 144 8.01 6.86 -10.91
N LEU A 145 7.64 5.85 -10.15
CA LEU A 145 8.42 5.36 -9.01
C LEU A 145 8.76 3.88 -9.15
N THR A 146 9.89 3.53 -8.60
CA THR A 146 10.25 2.14 -8.31
C THR A 146 9.95 1.88 -6.83
N ILE A 147 9.07 0.92 -6.59
CA ILE A 147 8.57 0.59 -5.25
C ILE A 147 9.00 -0.82 -4.86
N LYS A 148 8.89 -1.12 -3.58
CA LYS A 148 9.05 -2.47 -3.03
C LYS A 148 7.69 -3.06 -2.70
N VAL A 149 7.51 -4.34 -3.01
CA VAL A 149 6.26 -5.06 -2.75
C VAL A 149 6.57 -6.26 -1.86
N ALA A 150 5.96 -6.28 -0.70
CA ALA A 150 5.99 -7.41 0.23
C ALA A 150 4.99 -8.47 -0.24
N HIS A 151 5.43 -9.70 -0.37
CA HIS A 151 4.61 -10.85 -0.78
C HIS A 151 4.48 -11.83 0.37
N PHE A 152 3.24 -12.21 0.66
CA PHE A 152 2.92 -13.29 1.57
C PHE A 152 2.09 -14.33 0.84
N ARG A 153 2.34 -15.61 1.12
CA ARG A 153 1.57 -16.72 0.57
C ARG A 153 1.42 -17.83 1.58
N LEU A 154 0.20 -18.13 1.97
CA LEU A 154 -0.11 -19.33 2.74
C LEU A 154 0.23 -20.57 1.92
N ALA A 155 0.93 -21.52 2.52
CA ALA A 155 1.49 -22.64 1.79
C ALA A 155 0.45 -23.72 1.45
N TYR A 156 -0.62 -23.85 2.25
CA TYR A 156 -1.72 -24.78 1.98
C TYR A 156 -2.71 -24.20 0.97
N SER A 157 -3.45 -23.17 1.32
CA SER A 157 -4.52 -22.60 0.47
C SER A 157 -4.03 -21.85 -0.75
N ARG A 158 -2.76 -21.47 -0.79
CA ARG A 158 -2.19 -20.57 -1.81
C ARG A 158 -2.74 -19.14 -1.74
N GLN A 159 -3.52 -18.81 -0.70
CA GLN A 159 -3.98 -17.45 -0.48
C GLN A 159 -2.79 -16.51 -0.39
N MET A 160 -2.80 -15.49 -1.22
CA MET A 160 -1.75 -14.47 -1.22
C MET A 160 -2.24 -13.16 -0.61
N PHE A 161 -1.30 -12.41 -0.08
CA PHE A 161 -1.43 -11.00 0.26
C PHE A 161 -0.20 -10.27 -0.21
N VAL A 162 -0.38 -9.06 -0.77
CA VAL A 162 0.71 -8.19 -1.18
C VAL A 162 0.48 -6.77 -0.69
N ALA A 163 1.56 -6.10 -0.30
CA ALA A 163 1.53 -4.70 0.13
C ALA A 163 2.73 -3.94 -0.44
N ALA A 164 2.49 -2.71 -0.89
CA ALA A 164 3.47 -1.85 -1.53
C ALA A 164 4.05 -0.82 -0.56
N TYR A 165 5.36 -0.60 -0.67
CA TYR A 165 6.13 0.32 0.17
C TYR A 165 7.13 1.12 -0.67
N PRO A 166 7.51 2.33 -0.22
CA PRO A 166 8.56 3.11 -0.87
C PRO A 166 9.94 2.44 -0.84
N CYS A 167 10.24 1.67 0.20
CA CYS A 167 11.51 0.94 0.39
C CYS A 167 11.30 -0.36 1.21
N GLU A 168 12.37 -1.10 1.50
CA GLU A 168 12.32 -2.35 2.28
C GLU A 168 13.10 -2.18 3.59
N THR A 169 12.65 -1.29 4.47
CA THR A 169 13.23 -1.08 5.79
C THR A 169 12.58 -1.97 6.84
N GLN A 170 13.17 -2.04 8.03
CA GLN A 170 12.70 -2.93 9.10
C GLN A 170 11.26 -2.62 9.53
N GLU A 171 10.91 -1.35 9.71
CA GLU A 171 9.55 -0.94 10.10
C GLU A 171 8.53 -1.27 9.02
N MET A 172 8.92 -1.27 7.73
CA MET A 172 8.03 -1.71 6.64
C MET A 172 7.84 -3.21 6.64
N VAL A 173 8.86 -4.00 6.99
CA VAL A 173 8.70 -5.44 7.23
C VAL A 173 7.72 -5.68 8.37
N LEU A 174 7.84 -4.97 9.50
CA LEU A 174 6.95 -5.12 10.66
C LEU A 174 5.49 -4.76 10.31
N ASP A 175 5.27 -3.66 9.56
CA ASP A 175 3.95 -3.25 9.08
C ASP A 175 3.37 -4.26 8.08
N ALA A 176 4.18 -4.77 7.16
CA ALA A 176 3.75 -5.76 6.17
C ALA A 176 3.21 -7.03 6.84
N HIS A 177 3.84 -7.49 7.92
CA HIS A 177 3.36 -8.64 8.71
C HIS A 177 2.04 -8.33 9.41
N ASN A 178 1.91 -7.16 10.04
CA ASN A 178 0.66 -6.73 10.65
C ASN A 178 -0.50 -6.74 9.64
N ARG A 179 -0.27 -6.17 8.46
CA ARG A 179 -1.27 -6.13 7.37
C ARG A 179 -1.60 -7.52 6.84
N ALA A 180 -0.59 -8.37 6.64
CA ALA A 180 -0.79 -9.73 6.14
C ALA A 180 -1.61 -10.57 7.12
N PHE A 181 -1.28 -10.54 8.41
CA PHE A 181 -2.00 -11.29 9.42
C PHE A 181 -3.43 -10.78 9.61
N ALA A 182 -3.63 -9.45 9.57
CA ALA A 182 -4.97 -8.86 9.57
C ALA A 182 -5.79 -9.29 8.35
N PHE A 183 -5.17 -9.35 7.16
CA PHE A 183 -5.81 -9.82 5.93
C PHE A 183 -6.19 -11.30 5.98
N PHE A 184 -5.31 -12.16 6.52
CA PHE A 184 -5.58 -13.59 6.69
C PHE A 184 -6.53 -13.88 7.85
N GLY A 185 -6.78 -12.91 8.74
CA GLY A 185 -7.57 -13.11 9.95
C GLY A 185 -6.89 -14.00 11.00
N GLY A 186 -5.58 -14.24 10.87
CA GLY A 186 -4.81 -15.07 11.77
C GLY A 186 -3.35 -15.24 11.38
N VAL A 187 -2.61 -15.97 12.20
CA VAL A 187 -1.16 -16.17 12.10
C VAL A 187 -0.84 -17.64 11.86
N PRO A 188 -0.07 -17.99 10.80
CA PRO A 188 0.40 -19.36 10.57
C PRO A 188 1.44 -19.78 11.63
N ASN A 189 1.70 -21.08 11.76
CA ASN A 189 2.65 -21.59 12.75
C ASN A 189 4.08 -21.14 12.45
N ARG A 190 4.47 -21.08 11.19
CA ARG A 190 5.81 -20.66 10.78
C ARG A 190 5.79 -19.77 9.53
N LEU A 191 6.78 -18.89 9.44
CA LEU A 191 7.01 -18.07 8.25
C LEU A 191 8.38 -18.39 7.67
N ILE A 192 8.41 -18.59 6.36
CA ILE A 192 9.61 -18.98 5.60
C ILE A 192 10.15 -17.74 4.89
N TYR A 193 11.41 -17.38 5.21
CA TYR A 193 12.09 -16.20 4.66
C TYR A 193 13.30 -16.58 3.81
N ASP A 194 13.61 -15.75 2.84
CA ASP A 194 14.98 -15.72 2.29
C ASP A 194 15.92 -14.99 3.26
N ASN A 195 17.22 -14.99 2.98
CA ASN A 195 18.26 -14.33 3.76
C ASN A 195 18.17 -12.78 3.65
N LEU A 196 17.05 -12.20 4.11
CA LEU A 196 16.80 -10.76 4.08
C LEU A 196 17.58 -10.06 5.21
N LYS A 197 18.37 -9.05 4.89
CA LYS A 197 19.12 -8.25 5.88
C LYS A 197 18.23 -7.57 6.93
N THR A 198 16.99 -7.28 6.61
CA THR A 198 16.00 -6.67 7.52
C THR A 198 15.43 -7.66 8.53
N VAL A 199 15.59 -8.95 8.30
CA VAL A 199 15.11 -10.06 9.15
C VAL A 199 16.27 -10.77 9.83
N VAL A 200 17.39 -10.96 9.11
CA VAL A 200 18.57 -11.71 9.55
C VAL A 200 19.77 -10.80 9.68
N ASP A 201 20.31 -10.67 10.89
CA ASP A 201 21.52 -9.86 11.15
C ASP A 201 22.79 -10.60 10.73
N THR A 202 22.87 -11.91 10.99
CA THR A 202 24.04 -12.74 10.68
C THR A 202 23.66 -14.10 10.18
N ILE A 203 24.28 -14.54 9.08
CA ILE A 203 24.15 -15.88 8.51
C ILE A 203 25.30 -16.72 9.08
N LEU A 204 24.95 -17.79 9.80
CA LEU A 204 25.89 -18.79 10.31
C LEU A 204 26.01 -19.99 9.37
N VAL A 205 26.81 -20.97 9.73
CA VAL A 205 26.97 -22.21 8.94
C VAL A 205 25.66 -23.04 8.99
N GLY A 206 25.20 -23.50 7.82
CA GLY A 206 23.97 -24.29 7.74
C GLY A 206 22.70 -23.45 7.79
N LYS A 207 21.72 -23.86 8.62
CA LYS A 207 20.42 -23.18 8.80
C LYS A 207 20.40 -22.16 9.95
N ASP A 208 21.46 -22.10 10.75
CA ASP A 208 21.51 -21.21 11.91
C ASP A 208 21.61 -19.74 11.48
N ARG A 209 20.80 -18.90 12.10
CA ARG A 209 20.68 -17.47 11.82
C ARG A 209 20.53 -16.69 13.12
N HIS A 210 21.12 -15.49 13.18
CA HIS A 210 20.76 -14.49 14.16
C HIS A 210 19.74 -13.53 13.55
N PHE A 211 18.50 -13.67 14.00
CA PHE A 211 17.43 -12.77 13.59
C PHE A 211 17.54 -11.43 14.31
N ASN A 212 17.14 -10.36 13.65
CA ASN A 212 17.08 -9.04 14.22
C ASN A 212 16.21 -9.00 15.48
N ARG A 213 16.66 -8.27 16.52
CA ARG A 213 15.97 -8.20 17.83
C ARG A 213 14.51 -7.72 17.71
N ARG A 214 14.24 -6.70 16.91
CA ARG A 214 12.87 -6.17 16.71
C ARG A 214 12.01 -7.16 15.93
N PHE A 215 12.61 -7.86 14.97
CA PHE A 215 11.92 -8.91 14.25
C PHE A 215 11.57 -10.11 15.17
N MET A 216 12.48 -10.49 16.07
CA MET A 216 12.18 -11.52 17.08
C MET A 216 11.08 -11.07 18.05
N ALA A 217 10.99 -9.79 18.38
CA ALA A 217 9.88 -9.26 19.18
C ALA A 217 8.54 -9.41 18.46
N LEU A 218 8.49 -9.18 17.12
CA LEU A 218 7.31 -9.46 16.30
C LEU A 218 6.95 -10.95 16.30
N ALA A 219 7.95 -11.84 16.08
CA ALA A 219 7.73 -13.29 16.08
C ALA A 219 7.21 -13.79 17.41
N ASN A 220 7.74 -13.28 18.52
CA ASN A 220 7.28 -13.61 19.88
C ASN A 220 5.89 -13.04 20.18
N HIS A 221 5.55 -11.85 19.68
CA HIS A 221 4.22 -11.26 19.87
C HIS A 221 3.13 -12.09 19.18
N TYR A 222 3.39 -12.52 17.95
CA TYR A 222 2.46 -13.32 17.16
C TYR A 222 2.65 -14.84 17.35
N LEU A 223 3.69 -15.27 18.05
CA LEU A 223 4.03 -16.66 18.34
C LEU A 223 4.25 -17.53 17.10
N PHE A 224 4.77 -16.99 16.01
CA PHE A 224 5.18 -17.79 14.85
C PHE A 224 6.68 -18.12 14.90
N GLU A 225 7.04 -19.24 14.28
CA GLU A 225 8.44 -19.64 14.11
C GLU A 225 9.01 -19.03 12.82
N PRO A 226 10.05 -18.18 12.89
CA PRO A 226 10.75 -17.71 11.71
C PRO A 226 11.72 -18.79 11.18
N VAL A 227 11.53 -19.22 9.95
CA VAL A 227 12.35 -20.23 9.28
C VAL A 227 13.10 -19.57 8.12
N ALA A 228 14.44 -19.62 8.14
CA ALA A 228 15.25 -19.15 7.03
C ALA A 228 15.45 -20.27 6.01
N CYS A 229 15.33 -19.97 4.71
CA CYS A 229 15.69 -20.90 3.64
C CYS A 229 17.19 -21.23 3.67
N THR A 230 17.52 -22.46 3.28
CA THR A 230 18.90 -22.86 3.06
C THR A 230 19.49 -22.06 1.89
N PRO A 231 20.72 -21.53 1.96
CA PRO A 231 21.34 -20.85 0.84
C PRO A 231 21.35 -21.74 -0.42
N ALA A 232 20.99 -21.16 -1.55
CA ALA A 232 20.89 -21.83 -2.86
C ALA A 232 19.82 -22.92 -2.99
N SER A 233 18.86 -23.01 -2.06
CA SER A 233 17.75 -24.00 -2.09
C SER A 233 16.47 -23.39 -2.66
N GLY A 234 16.50 -22.96 -3.92
CA GLY A 234 15.33 -22.36 -4.61
C GLY A 234 14.08 -23.26 -4.62
N TRP A 235 14.23 -24.57 -4.42
CA TRP A 235 13.11 -25.52 -4.35
C TRP A 235 12.25 -25.37 -3.08
N GLU A 236 12.83 -24.90 -1.96
CA GLU A 236 12.09 -24.59 -0.72
C GLU A 236 11.17 -23.36 -0.93
N LYS A 237 11.48 -22.51 -1.89
CA LYS A 237 10.86 -21.22 -2.14
C LYS A 237 10.05 -21.14 -3.46
N GLY A 238 10.06 -22.18 -4.25
CA GLY A 238 9.52 -22.18 -5.62
C GLY A 238 8.06 -21.71 -5.76
N GLN A 239 7.28 -21.75 -4.68
CA GLN A 239 5.91 -21.28 -4.68
C GLN A 239 5.82 -19.75 -4.68
N ILE A 240 6.61 -19.06 -3.85
CA ILE A 240 6.56 -17.59 -3.75
C ILE A 240 7.31 -16.93 -4.90
N GLU A 241 8.37 -17.53 -5.43
CA GLU A 241 9.04 -17.03 -6.64
C GLU A 241 8.10 -17.00 -7.84
N ASN A 242 7.30 -18.05 -8.01
CA ASN A 242 6.24 -18.08 -9.01
C ASN A 242 5.17 -17.01 -8.74
N GLN A 243 4.84 -16.74 -7.46
CA GLN A 243 3.90 -15.69 -7.09
C GLN A 243 4.43 -14.31 -7.47
N VAL A 244 5.68 -13.99 -7.18
CA VAL A 244 6.30 -12.71 -7.56
C VAL A 244 6.15 -12.46 -9.06
N GLY A 245 6.43 -13.48 -9.89
CA GLY A 245 6.23 -13.41 -11.33
C GLY A 245 4.77 -13.16 -11.72
N ASN A 246 3.86 -13.90 -11.12
CA ASN A 246 2.43 -13.79 -11.38
C ASN A 246 1.86 -12.43 -10.91
N VAL A 247 2.23 -11.96 -9.72
CA VAL A 247 1.79 -10.65 -9.18
C VAL A 247 2.26 -9.52 -10.08
N ARG A 248 3.53 -9.55 -10.52
CA ARG A 248 4.05 -8.59 -11.48
C ARG A 248 3.21 -8.51 -12.74
N GLU A 249 2.88 -9.67 -13.29
CA GLU A 249 2.08 -9.76 -14.49
C GLU A 249 0.64 -9.32 -14.27
N TRP A 250 0.00 -9.81 -13.21
CA TRP A 250 -1.45 -9.60 -13.00
C TRP A 250 -1.78 -8.22 -12.47
N LEU A 251 -0.88 -7.61 -11.67
CA LEU A 251 -1.15 -6.38 -10.94
C LEU A 251 -0.32 -5.18 -11.41
N PHE A 252 0.88 -5.42 -11.95
CA PHE A 252 1.81 -4.35 -12.32
C PHE A 252 2.13 -4.28 -13.82
N THR A 253 1.47 -5.12 -14.64
CA THR A 253 1.63 -5.10 -16.11
C THR A 253 0.26 -5.05 -16.78
N PRO A 254 -0.07 -3.97 -17.54
CA PRO A 254 0.73 -2.77 -17.78
C PRO A 254 0.94 -1.93 -16.52
N LYS A 255 1.82 -0.92 -16.59
CA LYS A 255 2.20 -0.07 -15.45
C LYS A 255 0.97 0.54 -14.77
N ALA A 256 0.79 0.24 -13.49
CA ALA A 256 -0.33 0.70 -12.70
C ALA A 256 -0.16 2.15 -12.24
N ARG A 257 -1.28 2.89 -12.10
CA ARG A 257 -1.32 4.32 -11.73
C ARG A 257 -2.26 4.54 -10.56
N PHE A 258 -1.80 5.29 -9.56
CA PHE A 258 -2.55 5.57 -8.32
C PHE A 258 -2.28 6.98 -7.82
N GLU A 259 -3.18 7.49 -7.00
CA GLU A 259 -3.03 8.80 -6.35
C GLU A 259 -2.09 8.75 -5.14
N SER A 260 -2.06 7.63 -4.43
CA SER A 260 -1.26 7.44 -3.21
C SER A 260 -0.88 5.99 -2.97
N PHE A 261 0.07 5.74 -2.05
CA PHE A 261 0.38 4.39 -1.55
C PHE A 261 -0.81 3.74 -0.83
N ALA A 262 -1.65 4.53 -0.16
CA ALA A 262 -2.86 4.03 0.49
C ALA A 262 -3.82 3.45 -0.55
N ALA A 263 -4.16 4.23 -1.59
CA ALA A 263 -5.02 3.79 -2.68
C ALA A 263 -4.47 2.55 -3.41
N LEU A 264 -3.14 2.50 -3.64
CA LEU A 264 -2.49 1.32 -4.20
C LEU A 264 -2.67 0.09 -3.30
N ASN A 265 -2.43 0.23 -1.99
CA ASN A 265 -2.53 -0.89 -1.05
C ASN A 265 -3.96 -1.40 -0.87
N ASP A 266 -4.95 -0.52 -0.84
CA ASP A 266 -6.37 -0.89 -0.80
C ASP A 266 -6.78 -1.66 -2.06
N TRP A 267 -6.33 -1.19 -3.22
CA TRP A 267 -6.55 -1.88 -4.49
C TRP A 267 -5.86 -3.26 -4.50
N LEU A 268 -4.59 -3.35 -4.05
CA LEU A 268 -3.85 -4.62 -3.97
C LEU A 268 -4.57 -5.64 -3.07
N ALA A 269 -5.06 -5.22 -1.89
CA ALA A 269 -5.80 -6.08 -0.98
C ALA A 269 -7.08 -6.61 -1.62
N ASN A 270 -7.84 -5.78 -2.34
CA ASN A 270 -9.05 -6.19 -3.05
C ASN A 270 -8.71 -7.17 -4.18
N ARG A 271 -7.67 -6.88 -4.97
CA ARG A 271 -7.21 -7.79 -6.03
C ARG A 271 -6.75 -9.15 -5.48
N CYS A 272 -6.13 -9.20 -4.30
CA CYS A 272 -5.77 -10.46 -3.66
C CYS A 272 -7.00 -11.30 -3.31
N ARG A 273 -8.12 -10.67 -2.89
CA ARG A 273 -9.40 -11.37 -2.65
C ARG A 273 -10.02 -11.89 -3.96
N GLU A 274 -10.07 -11.06 -4.99
CA GLU A 274 -10.61 -11.47 -6.30
C GLU A 274 -9.80 -12.61 -6.94
N LEU A 275 -8.47 -12.57 -6.82
CA LEU A 275 -7.60 -13.61 -7.35
C LEU A 275 -7.71 -14.94 -6.59
N ALA A 276 -8.28 -14.94 -5.38
CA ALA A 276 -8.59 -16.16 -4.63
C ALA A 276 -9.73 -16.99 -5.23
N GLU A 277 -10.58 -16.39 -6.08
CA GLU A 277 -11.64 -17.10 -6.82
C GLU A 277 -11.08 -18.01 -7.94
N ARG A 278 -9.78 -17.93 -8.22
CA ARG A 278 -9.12 -18.83 -9.18
C ARG A 278 -9.03 -20.25 -8.64
N LYS A 279 -9.00 -21.20 -9.55
CA LYS A 279 -8.81 -22.63 -9.22
C LYS A 279 -7.50 -22.84 -8.47
N HIS A 280 -7.56 -23.67 -7.43
CA HIS A 280 -6.38 -24.05 -6.68
C HIS A 280 -5.44 -24.90 -7.58
N PRO A 281 -4.12 -24.61 -7.62
CA PRO A 281 -3.20 -25.24 -8.59
C PRO A 281 -2.99 -26.75 -8.37
N VAL A 282 -3.24 -27.26 -7.16
CA VAL A 282 -3.10 -28.69 -6.82
C VAL A 282 -4.46 -29.39 -6.75
N GLU A 283 -5.52 -28.67 -6.35
CA GLU A 283 -6.89 -29.17 -6.23
C GLU A 283 -7.83 -28.45 -7.23
N PRO A 284 -7.84 -28.82 -8.51
CA PRO A 284 -8.55 -28.06 -9.55
C PRO A 284 -10.09 -28.02 -9.40
N THR A 285 -10.63 -28.85 -8.52
CA THR A 285 -12.08 -28.88 -8.18
C THR A 285 -12.49 -27.78 -7.23
N ARG A 286 -11.53 -27.09 -6.58
CA ARG A 286 -11.75 -26.06 -5.56
C ARG A 286 -11.08 -24.75 -5.98
N THR A 287 -11.54 -23.64 -5.43
CA THR A 287 -10.88 -22.35 -5.54
C THR A 287 -9.85 -22.17 -4.41
N ILE A 288 -8.97 -21.19 -4.57
CA ILE A 288 -8.05 -20.76 -3.50
C ILE A 288 -8.88 -20.29 -2.29
N ALA A 289 -9.98 -19.56 -2.54
CA ALA A 289 -10.90 -19.10 -1.48
C ALA A 289 -11.50 -20.26 -0.69
N ASP A 290 -11.97 -21.34 -1.35
CA ASP A 290 -12.48 -22.53 -0.67
C ASP A 290 -11.44 -23.18 0.23
N CYS A 291 -10.19 -23.29 -0.26
CA CYS A 291 -9.09 -23.82 0.54
C CYS A 291 -8.73 -22.91 1.70
N PHE A 292 -8.79 -21.59 1.50
CA PHE A 292 -8.53 -20.60 2.54
C PHE A 292 -9.59 -20.61 3.64
N LEU A 293 -10.85 -20.75 3.30
CA LEU A 293 -11.92 -20.93 4.29
C LEU A 293 -11.69 -22.16 5.17
N GLN A 294 -11.17 -23.25 4.59
CA GLN A 294 -10.79 -24.44 5.36
C GLN A 294 -9.56 -24.19 6.24
N GLU A 295 -8.58 -23.40 5.78
CA GLU A 295 -7.35 -23.09 6.48
C GLU A 295 -7.56 -22.14 7.67
N GLY A 296 -8.52 -21.20 7.55
CA GLY A 296 -8.79 -20.14 8.51
C GLY A 296 -8.83 -20.61 9.99
N PRO A 297 -9.60 -21.66 10.34
CA PRO A 297 -9.65 -22.19 11.71
C PRO A 297 -8.33 -22.71 12.26
N SER A 298 -7.36 -23.02 11.39
CA SER A 298 -6.02 -23.50 11.77
C SER A 298 -5.03 -22.35 11.98
N LEU A 299 -5.39 -21.12 11.62
CA LEU A 299 -4.59 -19.93 11.90
C LEU A 299 -4.80 -19.48 13.34
N ARG A 300 -3.71 -19.05 14.00
CA ARG A 300 -3.78 -18.55 15.39
C ARG A 300 -4.45 -17.18 15.42
N VAL A 301 -5.38 -16.99 16.36
CA VAL A 301 -6.13 -15.74 16.54
C VAL A 301 -5.19 -14.58 16.91
N ILE A 302 -5.41 -13.43 16.32
CA ILE A 302 -4.70 -12.18 16.63
C ILE A 302 -5.41 -11.50 17.80
N THR A 303 -4.69 -11.24 18.89
CA THR A 303 -5.21 -10.53 20.07
C THR A 303 -5.07 -9.01 19.91
N SER A 304 -3.94 -8.55 19.37
CA SER A 304 -3.67 -7.14 19.11
C SER A 304 -2.59 -7.00 18.02
N PRO A 305 -2.56 -5.92 17.24
CA PRO A 305 -1.48 -5.67 16.29
C PRO A 305 -0.17 -5.38 17.03
N PHE A 306 0.95 -5.82 16.46
CA PHE A 306 2.28 -5.51 16.99
C PHE A 306 2.61 -4.02 16.76
N ASP A 307 3.20 -3.35 17.75
CA ASP A 307 3.66 -1.97 17.63
C ASP A 307 4.99 -1.91 16.85
N GLY A 308 4.85 -1.84 15.52
CA GLY A 308 5.91 -2.07 14.53
C GLY A 308 6.77 -0.84 14.24
N TYR A 309 7.48 -0.29 15.23
CA TYR A 309 8.41 0.84 15.03
C TYR A 309 9.87 0.45 15.19
N VAL A 310 10.75 1.27 14.65
CA VAL A 310 12.18 1.31 14.95
C VAL A 310 12.45 2.55 15.80
N GLU A 311 13.11 2.40 16.96
CA GLU A 311 13.35 3.47 17.91
C GLU A 311 14.78 4.02 17.81
N GLN A 312 14.88 5.34 17.84
CA GLN A 312 16.15 6.06 17.83
C GLN A 312 16.12 7.19 18.88
N MET A 313 17.14 7.25 19.74
CA MET A 313 17.28 8.36 20.68
C MET A 313 17.97 9.54 19.99
N MET A 314 17.30 10.69 19.96
CA MET A 314 17.80 11.88 19.26
C MET A 314 17.74 13.13 20.14
N ARG A 315 18.71 14.03 19.97
CA ARG A 315 18.67 15.36 20.59
C ARG A 315 17.91 16.31 19.69
N VAL A 316 16.93 17.01 20.25
CA VAL A 316 16.20 18.07 19.55
C VAL A 316 17.14 19.27 19.36
N SER A 317 17.16 19.83 18.16
CA SER A 317 17.96 21.01 17.85
C SER A 317 17.43 22.28 18.53
N SER A 318 18.21 23.35 18.57
CA SER A 318 17.78 24.68 19.04
C SER A 318 16.66 25.29 18.18
N THR A 319 16.45 24.75 16.96
CA THR A 319 15.35 25.12 16.07
C THR A 319 14.14 24.18 16.20
N CYS A 320 14.04 23.44 17.32
CA CYS A 320 12.94 22.52 17.63
C CYS A 320 12.76 21.40 16.57
N LEU A 321 13.84 20.85 16.03
CA LEU A 321 13.80 19.84 14.98
C LEU A 321 14.58 18.58 15.39
N VAL A 322 14.06 17.42 14.97
CA VAL A 322 14.78 16.15 14.92
C VAL A 322 15.05 15.78 13.46
N ARG A 323 16.20 15.15 13.19
CA ARG A 323 16.59 14.77 11.83
C ARG A 323 16.43 13.25 11.63
N VAL A 324 15.47 12.83 10.82
CA VAL A 324 15.19 11.43 10.50
C VAL A 324 15.36 11.22 9.01
N GLU A 325 16.17 10.26 8.60
CA GLU A 325 16.38 9.87 7.19
C GLU A 325 16.57 11.05 6.22
N ARG A 326 17.39 12.02 6.60
CA ARG A 326 17.70 13.27 5.86
C ARG A 326 16.56 14.30 5.83
N ASN A 327 15.40 14.03 6.46
CA ASN A 327 14.33 14.99 6.62
C ASN A 327 14.34 15.56 8.05
N ARG A 328 13.71 16.70 8.25
CA ARG A 328 13.63 17.39 9.53
C ARG A 328 12.17 17.51 9.96
N TYR A 329 11.88 17.06 11.17
CA TYR A 329 10.53 17.05 11.75
C TYR A 329 10.49 17.93 12.98
N SER A 330 9.46 18.76 13.10
CA SER A 330 9.32 19.66 14.25
C SER A 330 8.87 18.92 15.51
N VAL A 331 9.30 19.45 16.64
CA VAL A 331 8.96 18.98 17.98
C VAL A 331 8.57 20.20 18.82
N PRO A 332 7.66 20.09 19.79
CA PRO A 332 7.29 21.22 20.65
C PRO A 332 8.51 21.91 21.24
N ALA A 333 8.48 23.25 21.26
CA ALA A 333 9.63 24.09 21.63
C ALA A 333 10.14 23.82 23.05
N ASP A 334 9.30 23.30 23.96
CA ASP A 334 9.65 22.94 25.32
C ASP A 334 10.69 21.80 25.42
N PHE A 335 10.86 21.07 24.32
CA PHE A 335 11.83 19.98 24.21
C PHE A 335 13.12 20.36 23.50
N ALA A 336 13.30 21.63 23.13
CA ALA A 336 14.54 22.10 22.50
C ALA A 336 15.78 21.78 23.36
N GLY A 337 16.81 21.15 22.75
CA GLY A 337 18.01 20.69 23.42
C GLY A 337 17.88 19.41 24.24
N LYS A 338 16.67 18.89 24.49
CA LYS A 338 16.46 17.62 25.20
C LYS A 338 16.65 16.41 24.31
N VAL A 339 16.89 15.25 24.91
CA VAL A 339 16.90 13.95 24.22
C VAL A 339 15.48 13.38 24.23
N VAL A 340 15.01 12.93 23.07
CA VAL A 340 13.69 12.35 22.86
C VAL A 340 13.81 11.01 22.15
N SER A 341 12.80 10.15 22.34
CA SER A 341 12.67 8.91 21.59
C SER A 341 11.90 9.18 20.30
N VAL A 342 12.53 8.90 19.16
CA VAL A 342 11.90 8.98 17.85
C VAL A 342 11.55 7.56 17.40
N ARG A 343 10.26 7.29 17.22
CA ARG A 343 9.71 6.01 16.76
C ARG A 343 9.32 6.12 15.30
N LEU A 344 10.04 5.40 14.48
CA LEU A 344 9.86 5.39 13.03
C LEU A 344 8.96 4.22 12.63
N TYR A 345 7.79 4.53 12.08
CA TYR A 345 6.84 3.58 11.50
C TYR A 345 6.94 3.56 9.97
N ALA A 346 6.20 2.71 9.31
CA ALA A 346 6.17 2.63 7.85
C ALA A 346 5.64 3.93 7.21
N ASP A 347 4.66 4.57 7.85
CA ASP A 347 3.89 5.71 7.33
C ASP A 347 4.06 7.00 8.16
N LYS A 348 4.62 6.93 9.36
CA LYS A 348 4.71 8.07 10.29
C LYS A 348 5.99 8.11 11.11
N VAL A 349 6.31 9.29 11.61
CA VAL A 349 7.38 9.58 12.57
C VAL A 349 6.75 10.09 13.85
N ARG A 350 6.83 9.30 14.92
CA ARG A 350 6.29 9.65 16.23
C ARG A 350 7.42 10.00 17.19
N VAL A 351 7.30 11.11 17.88
CA VAL A 351 8.27 11.54 18.89
C VAL A 351 7.64 11.39 20.26
N VAL A 352 8.37 10.72 21.17
CA VAL A 352 7.94 10.41 22.53
C VAL A 352 8.95 11.01 23.52
N ALA A 353 8.45 11.70 24.53
CA ALA A 353 9.21 12.17 25.66
C ALA A 353 8.39 12.00 26.94
N GLU A 354 9.04 11.68 28.05
CA GLU A 354 8.38 11.53 29.36
C GLU A 354 7.17 10.58 29.28
N SER A 355 7.30 9.48 28.50
CA SER A 355 6.26 8.48 28.23
C SER A 355 5.01 9.00 27.52
N LYS A 356 5.05 10.22 26.97
CA LYS A 356 3.94 10.82 26.21
C LYS A 356 4.35 11.05 24.75
N VAL A 357 3.39 10.87 23.85
CA VAL A 357 3.58 11.29 22.44
C VAL A 357 3.52 12.82 22.42
N ILE A 358 4.60 13.45 21.96
CA ILE A 358 4.75 14.90 21.87
C ILE A 358 4.65 15.43 20.44
N ALA A 359 4.89 14.59 19.43
CA ALA A 359 4.67 14.91 18.03
C ALA A 359 4.37 13.62 17.23
N ASP A 360 3.53 13.76 16.21
CA ASP A 360 3.19 12.69 15.27
C ASP A 360 3.11 13.30 13.85
N HIS A 361 4.00 12.89 12.96
CA HIS A 361 4.12 13.45 11.62
C HIS A 361 3.96 12.36 10.59
N GLU A 362 3.36 12.67 9.45
CA GLU A 362 3.42 11.82 8.26
C GLU A 362 4.88 11.66 7.80
N ARG A 363 5.30 10.43 7.56
CA ARG A 363 6.65 10.15 7.07
C ARG A 363 6.80 10.57 5.62
N ARG A 364 7.85 11.32 5.33
CA ARG A 364 8.21 11.76 3.98
C ARG A 364 9.48 11.04 3.51
N PHE A 365 9.44 10.52 2.28
CA PHE A 365 10.52 9.72 1.68
C PHE A 365 11.45 10.53 0.76
N GLY A 366 11.20 11.83 0.61
CA GLY A 366 12.10 12.77 -0.06
C GLY A 366 13.37 13.05 0.72
N ARG A 367 14.16 14.03 0.27
CA ARG A 367 15.40 14.45 0.94
C ARG A 367 15.30 15.93 1.28
N ASP A 368 15.94 16.29 2.40
CA ASP A 368 16.12 17.67 2.87
C ASP A 368 14.81 18.44 3.10
N GLN A 369 13.69 17.71 3.23
CA GLN A 369 12.38 18.28 3.50
C GLN A 369 12.29 18.75 4.95
N LEU A 370 11.54 19.83 5.15
CA LEU A 370 11.20 20.37 6.46
C LEU A 370 9.70 20.15 6.71
N ILE A 371 9.41 19.26 7.64
CA ILE A 371 8.03 18.90 8.04
C ILE A 371 7.77 19.55 9.39
N CYS A 372 7.00 20.63 9.38
CA CYS A 372 6.70 21.41 10.58
C CYS A 372 5.22 21.38 10.90
N ASP A 373 4.93 21.18 12.19
CA ASP A 373 3.67 21.59 12.79
C ASP A 373 3.88 22.98 13.39
N PRO A 374 3.23 24.04 12.88
CA PRO A 374 3.38 25.39 13.40
C PRO A 374 3.00 25.53 14.88
N TRP A 375 2.09 24.67 15.38
CA TRP A 375 1.69 24.67 16.78
C TRP A 375 2.82 24.36 17.75
N HIS A 376 3.84 23.63 17.31
CA HIS A 376 5.03 23.34 18.11
C HIS A 376 5.84 24.59 18.49
N TYR A 377 5.67 25.68 17.74
CA TYR A 377 6.43 26.93 17.92
C TYR A 377 5.66 28.02 18.65
N LEU A 378 4.43 27.78 19.11
CA LEU A 378 3.64 28.81 19.83
C LEU A 378 4.39 29.40 21.06
N PRO A 379 5.10 28.61 21.90
CA PRO A 379 5.87 29.17 23.02
C PRO A 379 7.02 30.10 22.57
N VAL A 380 7.52 29.90 21.35
CA VAL A 380 8.55 30.79 20.75
C VAL A 380 7.90 32.06 20.24
N LEU A 381 6.72 31.95 19.60
CA LEU A 381 5.96 33.10 19.10
C LEU A 381 5.48 34.04 20.23
N GLU A 382 5.11 33.50 21.37
CA GLU A 382 4.74 34.28 22.55
C GLU A 382 5.85 35.25 22.95
N LYS A 383 7.12 34.77 22.91
CA LYS A 383 8.31 35.55 23.22
C LYS A 383 8.79 36.43 22.07
N LYS A 384 8.60 35.98 20.82
CA LYS A 384 9.09 36.59 19.59
C LYS A 384 8.02 36.65 18.51
N PRO A 385 6.95 37.45 18.67
CA PRO A 385 5.82 37.47 17.75
C PRO A 385 6.18 37.79 16.30
N GLY A 386 7.20 38.61 16.06
CA GLY A 386 7.67 38.96 14.73
C GLY A 386 8.20 37.77 13.90
N SER A 387 8.53 36.64 14.54
CA SER A 387 8.89 35.42 13.85
C SER A 387 7.75 34.80 13.01
N LEU A 388 6.52 35.20 13.28
CA LEU A 388 5.34 34.75 12.54
C LEU A 388 5.39 35.11 11.04
N ARG A 389 6.02 36.25 10.69
CA ARG A 389 6.05 36.75 9.30
C ARG A 389 6.99 35.96 8.38
N ASN A 390 8.15 35.56 8.88
CA ASN A 390 9.23 34.99 8.08
C ASN A 390 9.71 33.65 8.60
N GLY A 391 9.13 33.11 9.66
CA GLY A 391 9.50 31.80 10.19
C GLY A 391 9.07 30.69 9.24
N ALA A 392 9.99 29.82 8.85
CA ALA A 392 9.74 28.71 7.92
C ALA A 392 8.51 27.86 8.29
N PRO A 393 8.19 27.58 9.58
CA PRO A 393 6.97 26.84 9.94
C PRO A 393 5.66 27.54 9.61
N PHE A 394 5.68 28.87 9.38
CA PHE A 394 4.46 29.68 9.24
C PHE A 394 4.22 30.17 7.81
N VAL A 395 5.20 30.02 6.90
CA VAL A 395 5.13 30.50 5.51
C VAL A 395 4.03 29.76 4.74
N GLU A 396 3.96 28.46 4.94
CA GLU A 396 2.98 27.58 4.27
C GLU A 396 1.93 27.05 5.26
N TRP A 397 1.65 27.82 6.34
CA TRP A 397 0.67 27.38 7.31
C TRP A 397 -0.74 27.40 6.74
N ASP A 398 -1.28 26.22 6.53
CA ASP A 398 -2.67 26.04 6.09
C ASP A 398 -3.63 26.26 7.27
N LEU A 399 -4.12 27.49 7.36
CA LEU A 399 -5.15 27.89 8.31
C LEU A 399 -6.51 27.95 7.58
N PRO A 400 -7.65 27.74 8.27
CA PRO A 400 -8.98 27.98 7.72
C PRO A 400 -9.11 29.39 7.12
N VAL A 401 -9.80 29.51 5.99
CA VAL A 401 -9.91 30.75 5.22
C VAL A 401 -10.33 31.98 6.08
N PRO A 402 -11.32 31.89 7.00
CA PRO A 402 -11.69 33.00 7.84
C PRO A 402 -10.55 33.50 8.74
N ILE A 403 -9.74 32.56 9.26
CA ILE A 403 -8.58 32.91 10.10
C ILE A 403 -7.49 33.56 9.24
N GLN A 404 -7.26 33.08 8.01
CA GLN A 404 -6.30 33.70 7.08
C GLN A 404 -6.71 35.15 6.76
N LEU A 405 -7.97 35.38 6.43
CA LEU A 405 -8.49 36.73 6.14
C LEU A 405 -8.35 37.70 7.31
N VAL A 406 -8.64 37.23 8.54
CA VAL A 406 -8.45 38.02 9.76
C VAL A 406 -6.95 38.25 10.00
N ARG A 407 -6.09 37.22 9.86
CA ARG A 407 -4.64 37.37 9.97
C ARG A 407 -4.10 38.48 9.09
N ASP A 408 -4.45 38.46 7.79
CA ASP A 408 -3.94 39.42 6.82
C ASP A 408 -4.34 40.88 7.12
N ARG A 409 -5.46 41.07 7.81
CA ARG A 409 -5.91 42.42 8.26
C ARG A 409 -5.29 42.82 9.60
N VAL A 410 -5.23 41.89 10.56
CA VAL A 410 -4.63 42.12 11.88
C VAL A 410 -3.14 42.39 11.77
N LEU A 411 -2.39 41.66 10.93
CA LEU A 411 -0.95 41.86 10.76
C LEU A 411 -0.57 43.24 10.17
N LYS A 412 -1.52 43.97 9.55
CA LYS A 412 -1.34 45.35 9.07
C LYS A 412 -1.53 46.39 10.17
N GLN A 413 -2.10 46.02 11.31
CA GLN A 413 -2.34 46.93 12.44
C GLN A 413 -1.10 47.06 13.33
N PRO A 414 -0.96 48.15 14.11
CA PRO A 414 0.08 48.28 15.10
C PRO A 414 0.06 47.11 16.09
N LYS A 415 1.24 46.49 16.34
CA LYS A 415 1.37 45.31 17.20
C LYS A 415 0.57 44.06 16.72
N GLY A 416 0.20 44.02 15.45
CA GLY A 416 -0.66 42.96 14.88
C GLY A 416 -0.07 41.56 15.04
N ASP A 417 1.26 41.40 14.94
CA ASP A 417 1.91 40.10 15.16
C ASP A 417 1.61 39.54 16.56
N ARG A 418 1.74 40.38 17.61
CA ARG A 418 1.42 40.00 18.98
C ARG A 418 -0.03 39.67 19.17
N ALA A 419 -0.91 40.51 18.62
CA ALA A 419 -2.33 40.33 18.72
C ALA A 419 -2.81 39.04 18.05
N PHE A 420 -2.24 38.70 16.89
CA PHE A 420 -2.57 37.44 16.23
C PHE A 420 -2.02 36.20 17.00
N VAL A 421 -0.83 36.32 17.58
CA VAL A 421 -0.27 35.26 18.45
C VAL A 421 -1.16 35.02 19.67
N GLU A 422 -1.71 36.09 20.29
CA GLU A 422 -2.66 35.96 21.40
C GLU A 422 -3.94 35.21 20.98
N MET A 423 -4.43 35.44 19.76
CA MET A 423 -5.57 34.66 19.20
C MET A 423 -5.22 33.18 19.03
N LEU A 424 -4.02 32.86 18.52
CA LEU A 424 -3.57 31.47 18.37
C LEU A 424 -3.36 30.75 19.72
N LEU A 425 -2.86 31.49 20.74
CA LEU A 425 -2.72 30.94 22.08
C LEU A 425 -4.10 30.62 22.69
N ALA A 426 -5.09 31.49 22.50
CA ALA A 426 -6.45 31.20 22.91
C ALA A 426 -7.05 30.01 22.17
N ALA A 427 -6.81 29.89 20.85
CA ALA A 427 -7.25 28.73 20.06
C ALA A 427 -6.66 27.42 20.55
N ARG A 428 -5.44 27.42 21.08
CA ARG A 428 -4.84 26.21 21.68
C ARG A 428 -5.62 25.67 22.86
N GLU A 429 -6.31 26.56 23.61
CA GLU A 429 -7.10 26.20 24.80
C GLU A 429 -8.53 25.78 24.44
N VAL A 430 -9.16 26.48 23.49
CA VAL A 430 -10.59 26.32 23.18
C VAL A 430 -10.87 25.59 21.86
N GLY A 431 -9.84 25.32 21.08
CA GLY A 431 -9.93 24.68 19.76
C GLY A 431 -9.88 25.66 18.58
N LEU A 432 -9.33 25.19 17.47
CA LEU A 432 -9.19 25.99 16.24
C LEU A 432 -10.54 26.29 15.59
N GLU A 433 -11.50 25.37 15.70
CA GLU A 433 -12.86 25.52 15.18
C GLU A 433 -13.59 26.70 15.85
N ALA A 434 -13.44 26.86 17.18
CA ALA A 434 -14.01 27.97 17.89
C ALA A 434 -13.41 29.32 17.42
N LEU A 435 -12.10 29.38 17.20
CA LEU A 435 -11.45 30.55 16.62
C LEU A 435 -11.93 30.81 15.18
N GLN A 436 -12.13 29.79 14.36
CA GLN A 436 -12.67 29.94 13.02
C GLN A 436 -14.03 30.59 13.04
N VAL A 437 -14.99 30.11 13.86
CA VAL A 437 -16.33 30.67 13.99
C VAL A 437 -16.27 32.12 14.51
N ALA A 438 -15.40 32.41 15.48
CA ALA A 438 -15.20 33.77 15.96
C ALA A 438 -14.69 34.72 14.87
N CYS A 439 -13.80 34.22 14.00
CA CYS A 439 -13.31 34.96 12.84
C CYS A 439 -14.43 35.20 11.80
N GLU A 440 -15.26 34.19 11.52
CA GLU A 440 -16.43 34.33 10.63
C GLU A 440 -17.38 35.41 11.10
N LEU A 441 -17.80 35.36 12.37
CA LEU A 441 -18.67 36.38 12.97
C LEU A 441 -18.06 37.78 12.94
N THR A 442 -16.74 37.87 13.15
CA THR A 442 -16.03 39.16 13.09
C THR A 442 -15.96 39.70 11.66
N LEU A 443 -15.80 38.84 10.66
CA LEU A 443 -15.82 39.21 9.25
C LEU A 443 -17.20 39.73 8.83
N ASP A 444 -18.27 39.05 9.24
CA ASP A 444 -19.66 39.44 8.99
C ASP A 444 -20.00 40.78 9.66
N GLY A 445 -19.49 41.03 10.86
CA GLY A 445 -19.68 42.29 11.60
C GLY A 445 -18.89 43.48 11.03
N GLY A 446 -17.98 43.28 10.09
CA GLY A 446 -17.24 44.32 9.39
C GLY A 446 -16.10 44.99 10.17
N VAL A 447 -16.02 44.86 11.48
CA VAL A 447 -14.97 45.44 12.35
C VAL A 447 -13.92 44.38 12.67
N ILE A 448 -12.85 44.32 11.89
CA ILE A 448 -11.86 43.25 11.96
C ILE A 448 -10.65 43.70 12.79
N THR A 449 -10.73 43.45 14.09
CA THR A 449 -9.64 43.70 15.05
C THR A 449 -9.50 42.50 16.00
N ALA A 450 -8.29 42.26 16.52
CA ALA A 450 -8.05 41.17 17.46
C ALA A 450 -8.94 41.22 18.72
N PRO A 451 -9.20 42.38 19.36
CA PRO A 451 -10.11 42.46 20.49
C PRO A 451 -11.55 42.01 20.17
N VAL A 452 -12.06 42.30 18.96
CA VAL A 452 -13.41 41.87 18.54
C VAL A 452 -13.42 40.33 18.38
N VAL A 453 -12.43 39.75 17.70
CA VAL A 453 -12.32 38.29 17.58
C VAL A 453 -12.24 37.62 18.95
N MET A 454 -11.45 38.16 19.87
CA MET A 454 -11.32 37.60 21.22
C MET A 454 -12.62 37.72 22.04
N ASN A 455 -13.42 38.78 21.81
CA ASN A 455 -14.73 38.91 22.44
C ASN A 455 -15.73 37.88 21.88
N GLU A 456 -15.76 37.71 20.56
CA GLU A 456 -16.60 36.68 19.94
C GLU A 456 -16.17 35.27 20.40
N LEU A 457 -14.87 35.00 20.46
CA LEU A 457 -14.35 33.73 20.96
C LEU A 457 -14.80 33.45 22.41
N ARG A 458 -14.68 34.45 23.29
CA ARG A 458 -15.17 34.33 24.67
C ARG A 458 -16.69 34.12 24.74
N ARG A 459 -17.46 34.79 23.87
CA ARG A 459 -18.91 34.63 23.78
C ARG A 459 -19.33 33.23 23.41
N ILE A 460 -18.63 32.62 22.43
CA ILE A 460 -18.90 31.27 21.94
C ILE A 460 -18.53 30.22 22.99
N THR A 461 -17.43 30.45 23.70
CA THR A 461 -16.89 29.49 24.67
C THR A 461 -17.40 29.72 26.11
N ALA A 462 -18.18 30.77 26.31
CA ALA A 462 -18.80 31.05 27.62
C ALA A 462 -19.71 29.87 28.03
N PRO A 463 -19.63 29.42 29.28
CA PRO A 463 -20.55 28.40 29.76
C PRO A 463 -21.99 28.93 29.63
N PRO A 464 -22.96 28.04 29.36
CA PRO A 464 -24.36 28.45 29.28
C PRO A 464 -24.73 29.17 30.57
N ARG A 465 -25.40 30.34 30.43
CA ARG A 465 -25.87 31.07 31.60
C ARG A 465 -26.69 30.13 32.47
N PRO A 466 -26.42 30.06 33.78
CA PRO A 466 -27.22 29.21 34.64
C PRO A 466 -28.69 29.60 34.46
N CYS A 467 -29.54 28.63 34.23
CA CYS A 467 -30.98 28.82 34.18
C CYS A 467 -31.39 29.63 35.41
N ALA A 468 -32.19 30.64 35.20
CA ALA A 468 -32.76 31.43 36.33
C ALA A 468 -33.37 30.45 37.32
N ILE A 469 -32.79 30.37 38.51
CA ILE A 469 -33.32 29.54 39.59
C ILE A 469 -34.69 30.11 39.91
N SER A 470 -35.73 29.34 39.69
CA SER A 470 -37.07 29.70 40.15
C SER A 470 -37.04 29.69 41.69
N LEU A 471 -36.89 30.87 42.25
CA LEU A 471 -36.92 30.98 43.70
C LEU A 471 -38.37 30.81 44.18
N PRO A 472 -38.62 29.99 45.21
CA PRO A 472 -39.91 29.99 45.92
C PRO A 472 -40.29 31.39 46.33
N ASP A 473 -41.59 31.75 46.31
CA ASP A 473 -42.07 33.08 46.60
C ASP A 473 -41.62 33.68 47.99
N GLN A 474 -41.30 32.76 48.89
CA GLN A 474 -40.75 33.11 50.21
C GLN A 474 -39.30 33.65 50.17
N LEU A 475 -38.56 33.42 49.10
CA LEU A 475 -37.17 33.85 48.88
C LEU A 475 -37.08 34.98 47.82
N ARG A 476 -38.21 35.40 47.25
CA ARG A 476 -38.22 36.56 46.35
C ARG A 476 -38.06 37.84 47.15
N LEU A 477 -37.12 38.70 46.72
CA LEU A 477 -36.98 40.02 47.28
C LEU A 477 -38.27 40.79 47.07
N GLN A 478 -38.91 41.21 48.16
CA GLN A 478 -40.12 42.02 48.11
C GLN A 478 -39.86 43.47 47.64
N VAL A 479 -38.62 43.94 47.66
CA VAL A 479 -38.15 45.19 47.17
C VAL A 479 -36.91 45.01 46.36
N GLU A 480 -36.92 45.49 45.12
CA GLU A 480 -35.75 45.45 44.25
C GLU A 480 -34.67 46.39 44.83
N PRO A 481 -33.41 45.83 45.07
CA PRO A 481 -32.36 46.68 45.64
C PRO A 481 -31.95 47.73 44.61
N GLN A 482 -32.26 48.98 44.86
CA GLN A 482 -31.78 50.10 44.06
C GLN A 482 -30.33 50.41 44.45
N ALA A 483 -29.42 50.38 43.45
CA ALA A 483 -28.03 50.75 43.66
C ALA A 483 -27.95 52.24 43.98
N ASP A 484 -27.65 52.60 45.24
CA ASP A 484 -27.37 54.00 45.61
C ASP A 484 -25.96 54.40 45.18
N CYS A 485 -25.87 54.92 43.96
CA CYS A 485 -24.62 55.40 43.38
C CYS A 485 -24.06 56.62 44.09
N SER A 486 -24.88 57.35 44.87
CA SER A 486 -24.43 58.50 45.61
C SER A 486 -23.42 58.22 46.72
N ARG A 487 -23.38 56.93 47.14
CA ARG A 487 -22.39 56.40 48.08
C ARG A 487 -20.97 56.42 47.50
N TYR A 488 -20.82 56.32 46.20
CA TYR A 488 -19.52 56.34 45.49
C TYR A 488 -19.08 57.79 45.19
N ASP A 489 -20.01 58.76 45.12
CA ASP A 489 -19.67 60.18 44.95
C ASP A 489 -18.96 60.75 46.18
N ARG A 490 -19.19 60.17 47.36
CA ARG A 490 -18.45 60.53 48.59
C ARG A 490 -17.00 60.12 48.56
N LEU A 491 -16.60 59.14 47.73
CA LEU A 491 -15.22 58.71 47.52
C LEU A 491 -14.47 59.66 46.56
N ARG A 492 -15.18 60.43 45.73
CA ARG A 492 -14.60 61.42 44.81
C ARG A 492 -14.30 62.77 45.48
N GLY A 493 -14.80 62.98 46.69
CA GLY A 493 -14.69 64.26 47.43
C GLY A 493 -13.46 64.31 48.40
N GLY A 494 -12.58 63.37 48.40
CA GLY A 494 -11.35 63.42 49.20
C GLY A 494 -10.31 64.35 48.56
N GLN A 495 -10.17 65.53 49.12
CA GLN A 495 -9.14 66.50 48.82
C GLN A 495 -7.75 65.81 48.85
N TYR A 496 -6.97 66.06 47.80
CA TYR A 496 -5.52 65.91 47.86
C TYR A 496 -4.98 66.85 48.95
N VAL A 497 -4.52 66.28 50.06
CA VAL A 497 -3.63 66.94 50.99
C VAL A 497 -2.22 66.53 50.63
N HIS A 498 -1.37 67.54 50.40
CA HIS A 498 -0.03 67.62 49.92
C HIS A 498 0.94 66.47 50.26
#